data_0f7c10c7421b0eae38797f08cc940f2d
#
_entry.id   0f7c10c7421b0eae38797f08cc940f2d
#
_cell.length_a   1.000
_cell.length_b   1.000
_cell.length_c   1.000
_cell.angle_alpha   90.00
_cell.angle_beta   90.00
_cell.angle_gamma   90.00
#
_symmetry.space_group_name_H-M   'P 1'
#
loop_
_entity.id
_entity.type
_entity.pdbx_description
1 polymer ?
#
loop_
_entity_poly.entity_id
_entity_poly.type
_entity_poly.pdbx_seq_one_letter_code
_entity_poly.pdbx_strand_id
1 'polypeptide(L)'
;MLKGWFGEKKTALAIWWGLDEKVYSRCNNVIIPSRNGTTQIDHLLMSRNGLFIVETKNMKGWIFGAEDQAKWTQVLYRQKHSFQNPLRQTFRQKKVLSEFLSIDERFIHTVVYFVGDCRFRTELPSNVLRSGLASYVKKFQSQVLTPEDLNDIRRRLTDLADNAPISKKEHLASLRERHSSDVVCPKCGSKLVERTARNGPSAGSKFLGCSSYPKCRFTKNID
;
A
#
# COMPACT_ATOMS: atom_id res chain seq x y z
N MET A 1 15.27 -4.00 -11.41
CA MET A 1 15.16 -4.73 -10.13
C MET A 1 16.08 -4.23 -9.01
N LEU A 2 17.32 -3.82 -9.26
CA LEU A 2 18.28 -3.33 -8.23
C LEU A 2 17.86 -2.02 -7.54
N LYS A 3 17.18 -1.09 -8.23
CA LYS A 3 16.79 0.23 -7.66
C LYS A 3 15.76 0.13 -6.52
N GLY A 4 14.84 -0.82 -6.55
CA GLY A 4 13.88 -1.05 -5.47
C GLY A 4 14.55 -1.53 -4.18
N TRP A 5 15.41 -2.53 -4.29
CA TRP A 5 16.12 -3.12 -3.17
C TRP A 5 17.01 -2.13 -2.39
N PHE A 6 17.70 -1.19 -3.07
CA PHE A 6 18.44 -0.12 -2.39
C PHE A 6 17.54 0.88 -1.65
N GLY A 7 16.33 1.11 -2.15
CA GLY A 7 15.35 1.97 -1.50
C GLY A 7 14.85 1.37 -0.19
N GLU A 8 14.44 0.11 -0.23
CA GLU A 8 13.97 -0.64 0.94
C GLU A 8 15.03 -0.70 2.04
N LYS A 9 16.31 -0.94 1.71
CA LYS A 9 17.41 -0.92 2.67
C LYS A 9 17.62 0.45 3.32
N LYS A 10 17.54 1.55 2.55
CA LYS A 10 17.65 2.91 3.10
C LYS A 10 16.50 3.23 4.03
N THR A 11 15.29 2.81 3.70
CA THR A 11 14.11 3.01 4.55
C THR A 11 14.21 2.16 5.81
N ALA A 12 14.61 0.90 5.70
CA ALA A 12 14.86 0.05 6.85
C ALA A 12 15.88 0.69 7.79
N LEU A 13 16.97 1.26 7.26
CA LEU A 13 17.97 1.97 8.04
C LEU A 13 17.40 3.21 8.73
N ALA A 14 16.59 4.03 8.04
CA ALA A 14 15.94 5.22 8.59
C ALA A 14 14.96 4.87 9.73
N ILE A 15 14.24 3.76 9.61
CA ILE A 15 13.40 3.20 10.66
C ILE A 15 14.25 2.76 11.85
N TRP A 16 15.39 2.10 11.58
CA TRP A 16 16.32 1.61 12.59
C TRP A 16 16.86 2.73 13.50
N TRP A 17 17.25 3.86 12.92
CA TRP A 17 17.90 4.95 13.64
C TRP A 17 16.93 5.89 14.38
N GLY A 18 15.63 5.82 14.06
CA GLY A 18 14.66 6.78 14.57
C GLY A 18 13.64 6.23 15.57
N LEU A 19 13.46 4.91 15.65
CA LEU A 19 12.43 4.27 16.47
C LEU A 19 13.05 3.26 17.43
N ASP A 20 12.65 3.34 18.71
CA ASP A 20 13.10 2.42 19.76
C ASP A 20 12.54 1.01 19.49
N GLU A 21 13.42 0.02 19.41
CA GLU A 21 13.07 -1.40 19.19
C GLU A 21 12.28 -2.02 20.33
N LYS A 22 12.40 -1.47 21.55
CA LYS A 22 11.60 -1.90 22.70
C LYS A 22 10.12 -1.50 22.54
N VAL A 23 9.86 -0.44 21.80
CA VAL A 23 8.51 0.09 21.55
C VAL A 23 7.95 -0.39 20.22
N TYR A 24 8.78 -0.43 19.18
CA TYR A 24 8.36 -0.75 17.81
C TYR A 24 9.04 -2.02 17.31
N SER A 25 8.31 -3.10 17.26
CA SER A 25 8.75 -4.29 16.52
C SER A 25 8.45 -4.14 15.03
N ARG A 26 9.19 -4.85 14.18
CA ARG A 26 9.12 -4.67 12.72
C ARG A 26 9.25 -5.96 11.95
N CYS A 27 8.49 -6.02 10.85
CA CYS A 27 8.61 -7.05 9.83
C CYS A 27 8.84 -6.37 8.48
N ASN A 28 9.63 -6.99 7.61
CA ASN A 28 9.91 -6.48 6.27
C ASN A 28 9.49 -7.50 5.23
N ASN A 29 9.04 -7.00 4.06
CA ASN A 29 8.67 -7.83 2.91
C ASN A 29 7.60 -8.89 3.25
N VAL A 30 6.61 -8.52 4.05
CA VAL A 30 5.52 -9.41 4.45
C VAL A 30 4.57 -9.59 3.28
N ILE A 31 4.40 -10.82 2.81
CA ILE A 31 3.41 -11.15 1.77
C ILE A 31 2.22 -11.83 2.44
N ILE A 32 1.05 -11.22 2.32
CA ILE A 32 -0.19 -11.64 2.98
C ILE A 32 -1.17 -12.16 1.94
N PRO A 33 -1.86 -13.30 2.18
CA PRO A 33 -2.96 -13.74 1.34
C PRO A 33 -4.15 -12.79 1.44
N SER A 34 -4.93 -12.70 0.37
CA SER A 34 -6.16 -11.93 0.32
C SER A 34 -7.19 -12.65 -0.56
N ARG A 35 -8.46 -12.27 -0.48
CA ARG A 35 -9.55 -12.89 -1.26
C ARG A 35 -9.30 -12.94 -2.77
N ASN A 36 -8.47 -12.03 -3.30
CA ASN A 36 -8.14 -11.95 -4.73
C ASN A 36 -6.63 -11.97 -4.97
N GLY A 37 -5.96 -12.93 -4.35
CA GLY A 37 -4.52 -13.14 -4.50
C GLY A 37 -3.73 -12.67 -3.28
N THR A 38 -2.60 -12.01 -3.48
CA THR A 38 -1.67 -11.66 -2.41
C THR A 38 -1.36 -10.16 -2.39
N THR A 39 -0.87 -9.66 -1.27
CA THR A 39 -0.42 -8.28 -1.09
C THR A 39 0.92 -8.29 -0.34
N GLN A 40 1.91 -7.56 -0.86
CA GLN A 40 3.18 -7.35 -0.19
C GLN A 40 3.15 -6.02 0.58
N ILE A 41 3.70 -6.03 1.78
CA ILE A 41 3.98 -4.86 2.62
C ILE A 41 5.49 -4.75 2.75
N ASP A 42 6.06 -3.62 2.33
CA ASP A 42 7.51 -3.41 2.36
C ASP A 42 8.04 -3.41 3.80
N HIS A 43 7.42 -2.58 4.67
CA HIS A 43 7.73 -2.53 6.09
C HIS A 43 6.45 -2.42 6.92
N LEU A 44 6.34 -3.25 7.94
CA LEU A 44 5.27 -3.22 8.93
C LEU A 44 5.89 -2.96 10.30
N LEU A 45 5.53 -1.83 10.91
CA LEU A 45 5.88 -1.51 12.28
C LEU A 45 4.70 -1.83 13.19
N MET A 46 4.98 -2.39 14.35
CA MET A 46 3.96 -2.82 15.32
C MET A 46 4.30 -2.26 16.69
N SER A 47 3.37 -1.56 17.28
CA SER A 47 3.47 -1.01 18.63
C SER A 47 2.11 -0.95 19.30
N ARG A 48 2.04 -0.67 20.58
CA ARG A 48 0.78 -0.41 21.29
C ARG A 48 0.01 0.78 20.72
N ASN A 49 0.71 1.68 20.01
CA ASN A 49 0.12 2.87 19.40
C ASN A 49 -0.52 2.59 18.02
N GLY A 50 -0.47 1.34 17.56
CA GLY A 50 -1.02 0.88 16.31
C GLY A 50 -0.01 0.18 15.40
N LEU A 51 -0.49 -0.18 14.23
CA LEU A 51 0.29 -0.78 13.14
C LEU A 51 0.59 0.29 12.09
N PHE A 52 1.81 0.31 11.56
CA PHE A 52 2.21 1.28 10.54
C PHE A 52 2.73 0.55 9.32
N ILE A 53 2.01 0.66 8.23
CA ILE A 53 2.44 0.20 6.90
C ILE A 53 3.29 1.29 6.28
N VAL A 54 4.54 1.00 5.94
CA VAL A 54 5.43 1.93 5.25
C VAL A 54 5.73 1.39 3.86
N GLU A 55 5.19 2.04 2.86
CA GLU A 55 5.45 1.78 1.43
C GLU A 55 6.61 2.65 0.98
N THR A 56 7.65 2.03 0.44
CA THR A 56 8.87 2.74 0.01
C THR A 56 8.86 3.00 -1.49
N LYS A 57 9.17 4.24 -1.87
CA LYS A 57 9.36 4.65 -3.27
C LYS A 57 10.75 5.22 -3.48
N ASN A 58 11.64 4.48 -4.15
CA ASN A 58 12.96 4.99 -4.52
C ASN A 58 12.91 5.71 -5.87
N MET A 59 12.66 7.02 -5.83
CA MET A 59 12.44 7.84 -7.01
C MET A 59 13.32 9.08 -7.02
N LYS A 60 13.63 9.58 -8.22
CA LYS A 60 14.38 10.82 -8.46
C LYS A 60 13.54 11.80 -9.28
N GLY A 61 13.92 13.08 -9.25
CA GLY A 61 13.29 14.13 -10.05
C GLY A 61 11.99 14.65 -9.46
N TRP A 62 11.10 15.12 -10.30
CA TRP A 62 9.86 15.74 -9.85
C TRP A 62 8.72 14.75 -9.82
N ILE A 63 7.95 14.79 -8.73
CA ILE A 63 6.78 13.94 -8.53
C ILE A 63 5.54 14.84 -8.52
N PHE A 64 4.57 14.48 -9.36
CA PHE A 64 3.26 15.10 -9.46
C PHE A 64 2.22 14.04 -9.14
N GLY A 65 1.25 14.38 -8.29
CA GLY A 65 0.17 13.47 -7.94
C GLY A 65 -0.91 14.16 -7.11
N ALA A 66 -2.04 13.50 -6.99
CA ALA A 66 -3.11 13.85 -6.08
C ALA A 66 -3.72 12.57 -5.49
N GLU A 67 -4.44 12.69 -4.38
CA GLU A 67 -4.99 11.54 -3.66
C GLU A 67 -6.01 10.76 -4.50
N ASP A 68 -6.84 11.46 -5.24
CA ASP A 68 -7.91 10.91 -6.08
C ASP A 68 -7.44 10.30 -7.40
N GLN A 69 -6.26 10.67 -7.90
CA GLN A 69 -5.71 10.18 -9.16
C GLN A 69 -5.36 8.69 -9.10
N ALA A 70 -5.59 7.98 -10.21
CA ALA A 70 -5.22 6.57 -10.32
C ALA A 70 -3.71 6.36 -10.45
N LYS A 71 -3.05 7.28 -11.14
CA LYS A 71 -1.61 7.26 -11.42
C LYS A 71 -1.01 8.60 -11.09
N TRP A 72 0.25 8.57 -10.64
CA TRP A 72 1.10 9.74 -10.45
C TRP A 72 2.14 9.83 -11.56
N THR A 73 2.76 10.99 -11.71
CA THR A 73 3.77 11.23 -12.75
C THR A 73 5.10 11.57 -12.12
N GLN A 74 6.14 10.87 -12.56
CA GLN A 74 7.55 11.25 -12.35
C GLN A 74 8.06 11.98 -13.58
N VAL A 75 8.73 13.12 -13.38
CA VAL A 75 9.49 13.80 -14.44
C VAL A 75 10.97 13.73 -14.11
N LEU A 76 11.72 13.10 -15.03
CA LEU A 76 13.17 12.93 -14.92
C LEU A 76 13.81 13.28 -16.26
N TYR A 77 14.72 14.26 -16.28
CA TYR A 77 15.40 14.70 -17.51
C TYR A 77 14.44 14.97 -18.69
N ARG A 78 13.35 15.72 -18.46
CA ARG A 78 12.28 16.03 -19.44
C ARG A 78 11.40 14.84 -19.84
N GLN A 79 11.71 13.63 -19.41
CA GLN A 79 10.87 12.45 -19.64
C GLN A 79 9.81 12.30 -18.54
N LYS A 80 8.58 11.95 -18.95
CA LYS A 80 7.45 11.71 -18.05
C LYS A 80 7.22 10.20 -17.94
N HIS A 81 7.22 9.70 -16.71
CA HIS A 81 6.92 8.31 -16.39
C HIS A 81 5.70 8.24 -15.48
N SER A 82 4.70 7.47 -15.88
CA SER A 82 3.51 7.25 -15.07
C SER A 82 3.71 6.04 -14.16
N PHE A 83 3.27 6.14 -12.89
CA PHE A 83 3.29 5.03 -11.95
C PHE A 83 2.00 5.00 -11.12
N GLN A 84 1.69 3.85 -10.56
CA GLN A 84 0.49 3.68 -9.72
C GLN A 84 0.53 4.63 -8.52
N ASN A 85 -0.61 5.25 -8.21
CA ASN A 85 -0.75 6.06 -7.01
C ASN A 85 -0.44 5.21 -5.75
N PRO A 86 0.60 5.54 -4.99
CA PRO A 86 1.03 4.74 -3.84
C PRO A 86 0.04 4.79 -2.67
N LEU A 87 -0.78 5.83 -2.57
CA LEU A 87 -1.86 5.90 -1.58
C LEU A 87 -2.94 4.84 -1.84
N ARG A 88 -3.22 4.54 -3.11
CA ARG A 88 -4.13 3.43 -3.47
C ARG A 88 -3.52 2.07 -3.16
N GLN A 89 -2.21 1.95 -3.28
CA GLN A 89 -1.49 0.73 -2.93
C GLN A 89 -1.56 0.52 -1.40
N THR A 90 -1.22 1.53 -0.60
CA THR A 90 -1.27 1.43 0.86
C THR A 90 -2.70 1.26 1.39
N PHE A 91 -3.69 1.86 0.74
CA PHE A 91 -5.10 1.63 1.07
C PHE A 91 -5.47 0.14 0.95
N ARG A 92 -5.04 -0.52 -0.14
CA ARG A 92 -5.25 -1.96 -0.29
C ARG A 92 -4.50 -2.76 0.76
N GLN A 93 -3.23 -2.44 1.02
CA GLN A 93 -2.42 -3.10 2.04
C GLN A 93 -3.10 -3.03 3.41
N LYS A 94 -3.64 -1.85 3.77
CA LYS A 94 -4.38 -1.62 5.01
C LYS A 94 -5.62 -2.52 5.11
N LYS A 95 -6.44 -2.60 4.05
CA LYS A 95 -7.63 -3.44 4.00
C LYS A 95 -7.29 -4.93 4.18
N VAL A 96 -6.29 -5.41 3.43
CA VAL A 96 -5.86 -6.81 3.49
C VAL A 96 -5.26 -7.15 4.86
N LEU A 97 -4.44 -6.26 5.43
CA LEU A 97 -3.85 -6.46 6.75
C LEU A 97 -4.92 -6.50 7.86
N SER A 98 -5.87 -5.57 7.81
CA SER A 98 -7.01 -5.53 8.74
C SER A 98 -7.82 -6.84 8.70
N GLU A 99 -8.14 -7.33 7.50
CA GLU A 99 -8.87 -8.58 7.31
C GLU A 99 -8.05 -9.79 7.80
N PHE A 100 -6.78 -9.87 7.42
CA PHE A 100 -5.89 -10.98 7.81
C PHE A 100 -5.70 -11.07 9.32
N LEU A 101 -5.50 -9.94 9.99
CA LEU A 101 -5.28 -9.88 11.44
C LEU A 101 -6.58 -9.79 12.24
N SER A 102 -7.74 -9.59 11.60
CA SER A 102 -9.03 -9.33 12.25
C SER A 102 -8.98 -8.10 13.19
N ILE A 103 -8.28 -7.04 12.77
CA ILE A 103 -8.08 -5.79 13.51
C ILE A 103 -8.82 -4.66 12.80
N ASP A 104 -9.40 -3.73 13.59
CA ASP A 104 -10.03 -2.53 13.05
C ASP A 104 -9.02 -1.67 12.26
N GLU A 105 -9.43 -1.25 11.07
CA GLU A 105 -8.61 -0.43 10.18
C GLU A 105 -8.16 0.90 10.80
N ARG A 106 -8.91 1.46 11.76
CA ARG A 106 -8.53 2.69 12.46
C ARG A 106 -7.20 2.56 13.21
N PHE A 107 -6.80 1.35 13.60
CA PHE A 107 -5.53 1.08 14.28
C PHE A 107 -4.36 0.83 13.31
N ILE A 108 -4.62 0.88 12.00
CA ILE A 108 -3.61 0.68 10.96
C ILE A 108 -3.37 2.00 10.22
N HIS A 109 -2.19 2.54 10.36
CA HIS A 109 -1.74 3.77 9.71
C HIS A 109 -0.91 3.44 8.48
N THR A 110 -1.00 4.28 7.46
CA THR A 110 -0.24 4.08 6.22
C THR A 110 0.68 5.26 5.96
N VAL A 111 1.89 4.98 5.53
CA VAL A 111 2.89 5.97 5.15
C VAL A 111 3.47 5.62 3.80
N VAL A 112 3.55 6.59 2.91
CA VAL A 112 4.32 6.49 1.67
C VAL A 112 5.63 7.25 1.88
N TYR A 113 6.75 6.55 1.84
CA TYR A 113 8.06 7.14 2.10
C TYR A 113 8.92 7.16 0.84
N PHE A 114 9.14 8.36 0.32
CA PHE A 114 9.98 8.55 -0.84
C PHE A 114 11.44 8.68 -0.42
N VAL A 115 12.26 7.72 -0.86
CA VAL A 115 13.72 7.79 -0.77
C VAL A 115 14.31 8.15 -2.13
N GLY A 116 15.48 8.72 -2.13
CA GLY A 116 16.11 9.24 -3.35
C GLY A 116 15.90 10.74 -3.49
N ASP A 117 16.54 11.32 -4.50
CA ASP A 117 16.49 12.75 -4.75
C ASP A 117 15.27 13.12 -5.60
N CYS A 118 14.11 13.20 -4.97
CA CYS A 118 12.87 13.64 -5.60
C CYS A 118 12.31 14.91 -4.94
N ARG A 119 11.46 15.64 -5.65
CA ARG A 119 10.74 16.82 -5.15
C ARG A 119 9.26 16.73 -5.51
N PHE A 120 8.39 16.90 -4.54
CA PHE A 120 6.95 17.00 -4.78
C PHE A 120 6.64 18.36 -5.42
N ARG A 121 5.85 18.37 -6.48
CA ARG A 121 5.42 19.54 -7.25
C ARG A 121 3.93 19.81 -7.13
N THR A 122 3.24 19.00 -6.39
CA THR A 122 1.83 19.13 -6.01
C THR A 122 1.73 18.99 -4.50
N GLU A 123 0.69 19.50 -3.92
CA GLU A 123 0.34 19.26 -2.52
C GLU A 123 -0.07 17.79 -2.35
N LEU A 124 0.46 17.16 -1.32
CA LEU A 124 0.22 15.75 -1.02
C LEU A 124 -0.19 15.58 0.45
N PRO A 125 -0.95 14.53 0.78
CA PRO A 125 -1.34 14.24 2.16
C PRO A 125 -0.14 14.11 3.11
N SER A 126 -0.34 14.42 4.38
CA SER A 126 0.70 14.47 5.41
C SER A 126 1.40 13.13 5.69
N ASN A 127 0.82 12.01 5.23
CA ASN A 127 1.42 10.68 5.31
C ASN A 127 2.29 10.32 4.08
N VAL A 128 2.50 11.26 3.16
CA VAL A 128 3.45 11.13 2.03
C VAL A 128 4.72 11.92 2.38
N LEU A 129 5.79 11.21 2.66
CA LEU A 129 6.99 11.77 3.28
C LEU A 129 8.23 11.60 2.40
N ARG A 130 9.20 12.49 2.57
CA ARG A 130 10.58 12.38 2.07
C ARG A 130 11.62 12.32 3.20
N SER A 131 11.21 12.70 4.41
CA SER A 131 12.04 12.70 5.62
C SER A 131 11.13 12.63 6.84
N GLY A 132 11.69 12.46 8.03
CA GLY A 132 10.94 12.54 9.28
C GLY A 132 9.98 11.37 9.54
N LEU A 133 10.23 10.19 8.96
CA LEU A 133 9.38 9.01 9.16
C LEU A 133 9.20 8.68 10.65
N ALA A 134 10.27 8.65 11.42
CA ALA A 134 10.20 8.37 12.85
C ALA A 134 9.38 9.44 13.61
N SER A 135 9.58 10.70 13.28
CA SER A 135 8.81 11.81 13.86
C SER A 135 7.32 11.71 13.52
N TYR A 136 6.99 11.28 12.29
CA TYR A 136 5.60 11.04 11.89
C TYR A 136 4.98 9.90 12.70
N VAL A 137 5.65 8.76 12.83
CA VAL A 137 5.15 7.61 13.59
C VAL A 137 4.98 7.95 15.08
N LYS A 138 5.91 8.71 15.66
CA LYS A 138 5.85 9.15 17.07
C LYS A 138 4.72 10.16 17.38
N LYS A 139 4.02 10.71 16.39
CA LYS A 139 2.81 11.53 16.63
C LYS A 139 1.64 10.71 17.18
N PHE A 140 1.61 9.41 16.93
CA PHE A 140 0.58 8.51 17.41
C PHE A 140 0.96 8.01 18.81
N GLN A 141 0.38 8.60 19.84
CA GLN A 141 0.73 8.34 21.25
C GLN A 141 -0.33 7.52 22.00
N SER A 142 -1.55 7.46 21.48
CA SER A 142 -2.63 6.68 22.08
C SER A 142 -2.36 5.19 21.99
N GLN A 143 -2.40 4.49 23.12
CA GLN A 143 -2.28 3.04 23.17
C GLN A 143 -3.62 2.44 22.76
N VAL A 144 -3.70 1.89 21.56
CA VAL A 144 -4.91 1.33 20.94
C VAL A 144 -4.88 -0.19 20.81
N LEU A 145 -3.72 -0.80 21.06
CA LEU A 145 -3.51 -2.25 21.07
C LEU A 145 -2.96 -2.68 22.43
N THR A 146 -3.49 -3.79 22.94
CA THR A 146 -2.98 -4.42 24.17
C THR A 146 -1.70 -5.22 23.90
N PRO A 147 -0.94 -5.61 24.94
CA PRO A 147 0.17 -6.56 24.77
C PRO A 147 -0.27 -7.89 24.16
N GLU A 148 -1.47 -8.37 24.50
CA GLU A 148 -2.09 -9.60 24.00
C GLU A 148 -2.37 -9.49 22.49
N ASP A 149 -2.94 -8.37 22.03
CA ASP A 149 -3.14 -8.09 20.61
C ASP A 149 -1.81 -8.15 19.85
N LEU A 150 -0.77 -7.51 20.37
CA LEU A 150 0.55 -7.52 19.73
C LEU A 150 1.16 -8.93 19.68
N ASN A 151 0.96 -9.74 20.69
CA ASN A 151 1.44 -11.12 20.72
C ASN A 151 0.67 -11.98 19.69
N ASP A 152 -0.65 -11.83 19.58
CA ASP A 152 -1.46 -12.53 18.57
C ASP A 152 -1.05 -12.11 17.14
N ILE A 153 -0.84 -10.81 16.91
CA ILE A 153 -0.36 -10.29 15.62
C ILE A 153 0.99 -10.93 15.25
N ARG A 154 1.97 -10.92 16.18
CA ARG A 154 3.28 -11.52 15.94
C ARG A 154 3.16 -13.01 15.62
N ARG A 155 2.38 -13.74 16.42
CA ARG A 155 2.14 -15.17 16.21
C ARG A 155 1.59 -15.42 14.81
N ARG A 156 0.52 -14.74 14.39
CA ARG A 156 -0.08 -14.91 13.05
C ARG A 156 0.90 -14.60 11.91
N LEU A 157 1.73 -13.57 12.06
CA LEU A 157 2.74 -13.22 11.05
C LEU A 157 3.88 -14.26 11.00
N THR A 158 4.29 -14.80 12.15
CA THR A 158 5.28 -15.87 12.24
C THR A 158 4.72 -17.17 11.64
N ASP A 159 3.51 -17.56 12.02
CA ASP A 159 2.83 -18.74 11.48
C ASP A 159 2.71 -18.67 9.95
N LEU A 160 2.40 -17.48 9.40
CA LEU A 160 2.36 -17.28 7.95
C LEU A 160 3.73 -17.47 7.30
N ALA A 161 4.79 -16.96 7.93
CA ALA A 161 6.13 -17.04 7.39
C ALA A 161 6.68 -18.49 7.44
N ASP A 162 6.37 -19.24 8.49
CA ASP A 162 6.92 -20.58 8.76
C ASP A 162 6.10 -21.69 8.09
N ASN A 163 4.77 -21.60 8.16
CA ASN A 163 3.88 -22.70 7.77
C ASN A 163 3.23 -22.52 6.38
N ALA A 164 3.14 -21.29 5.88
CA ALA A 164 2.53 -20.98 4.59
C ALA A 164 3.30 -19.87 3.84
N PRO A 165 4.62 -19.99 3.63
CA PRO A 165 5.40 -18.93 3.02
C PRO A 165 4.97 -18.73 1.57
N ILE A 166 4.55 -17.51 1.24
CA ILE A 166 4.20 -17.13 -0.13
C ILE A 166 5.48 -16.63 -0.81
N SER A 167 5.92 -17.35 -1.82
CA SER A 167 7.11 -16.97 -2.58
C SER A 167 6.87 -15.69 -3.40
N LYS A 168 7.94 -14.96 -3.70
CA LYS A 168 7.87 -13.79 -4.58
C LYS A 168 7.35 -14.13 -5.98
N LYS A 169 7.61 -15.35 -6.47
CA LYS A 169 7.11 -15.85 -7.76
C LYS A 169 5.59 -15.98 -7.73
N GLU A 170 5.05 -16.60 -6.70
CA GLU A 170 3.59 -16.75 -6.49
C GLU A 170 2.92 -15.40 -6.31
N HIS A 171 3.53 -14.48 -5.55
CA HIS A 171 3.04 -13.12 -5.42
C HIS A 171 2.95 -12.42 -6.78
N LEU A 172 4.00 -12.47 -7.62
CA LEU A 172 3.99 -11.86 -8.94
C LEU A 172 2.96 -12.51 -9.89
N ALA A 173 2.77 -13.81 -9.82
CA ALA A 173 1.73 -14.52 -10.58
C ALA A 173 0.33 -14.03 -10.15
N SER A 174 0.08 -13.97 -8.85
CA SER A 174 -1.15 -13.44 -8.26
C SER A 174 -1.45 -11.99 -8.66
N LEU A 175 -0.41 -11.14 -8.76
CA LEU A 175 -0.58 -9.77 -9.26
C LEU A 175 -1.04 -9.74 -10.72
N ARG A 176 -0.44 -10.55 -11.58
CA ARG A 176 -0.81 -10.63 -13.01
C ARG A 176 -2.25 -11.09 -13.17
N GLU A 177 -2.63 -12.19 -12.53
CA GLU A 177 -3.98 -12.73 -12.55
C GLU A 177 -5.02 -11.70 -12.08
N ARG A 178 -4.76 -11.03 -10.96
CA ARG A 178 -5.64 -10.00 -10.43
C ARG A 178 -5.85 -8.84 -11.38
N HIS A 179 -4.80 -8.38 -12.07
CA HIS A 179 -4.89 -7.26 -13.01
C HIS A 179 -5.53 -7.65 -14.35
N SER A 180 -5.48 -8.92 -14.74
CA SER A 180 -6.17 -9.43 -15.93
C SER A 180 -7.64 -9.75 -15.67
N SER A 181 -8.06 -9.97 -14.44
CA SER A 181 -9.43 -10.36 -14.08
C SER A 181 -10.48 -9.35 -14.55
N ASP A 182 -11.55 -9.86 -15.13
CA ASP A 182 -12.77 -9.12 -15.48
C ASP A 182 -13.89 -9.33 -14.46
N VAL A 183 -13.67 -10.17 -13.48
CA VAL A 183 -14.66 -10.54 -12.46
C VAL A 183 -14.40 -9.86 -11.13
N VAL A 184 -13.13 -9.71 -10.76
CA VAL A 184 -12.73 -9.23 -9.43
C VAL A 184 -11.98 -7.91 -9.52
N CYS A 185 -12.41 -6.94 -8.72
CA CYS A 185 -11.78 -5.63 -8.66
C CYS A 185 -10.33 -5.74 -8.12
N PRO A 186 -9.31 -5.34 -8.88
CA PRO A 186 -7.92 -5.43 -8.44
C PRO A 186 -7.60 -4.50 -7.27
N LYS A 187 -8.46 -3.49 -7.03
CA LYS A 187 -8.25 -2.51 -5.97
C LYS A 187 -8.75 -2.98 -4.60
N CYS A 188 -9.94 -3.56 -4.52
CA CYS A 188 -10.57 -3.89 -3.23
C CYS A 188 -11.06 -5.33 -3.12
N GLY A 189 -10.94 -6.15 -4.18
CA GLY A 189 -11.39 -7.54 -4.17
C GLY A 189 -12.88 -7.76 -4.38
N SER A 190 -13.70 -6.71 -4.46
CA SER A 190 -15.13 -6.84 -4.72
C SER A 190 -15.38 -7.19 -6.18
N LYS A 191 -16.58 -7.70 -6.47
CA LYS A 191 -17.01 -8.05 -7.84
C LYS A 191 -16.96 -6.84 -8.78
N LEU A 192 -16.55 -7.04 -10.02
CA LEU A 192 -16.76 -6.11 -11.12
C LEU A 192 -18.12 -6.36 -11.74
N VAL A 193 -18.82 -5.28 -12.08
CA VAL A 193 -20.14 -5.32 -12.73
C VAL A 193 -20.13 -4.42 -13.96
N GLU A 194 -20.77 -4.86 -15.03
CA GLU A 194 -20.92 -4.06 -16.23
C GLU A 194 -21.80 -2.83 -15.93
N ARG A 195 -21.39 -1.70 -16.45
CA ARG A 195 -22.09 -0.41 -16.35
C ARG A 195 -21.99 0.32 -17.67
N THR A 196 -22.96 1.20 -17.92
CA THR A 196 -22.96 2.10 -19.08
C THR A 196 -22.64 3.52 -18.64
N ALA A 197 -21.73 4.18 -19.32
CA ALA A 197 -21.40 5.59 -19.08
C ALA A 197 -22.60 6.47 -19.45
N ARG A 198 -23.06 7.29 -18.50
CA ARG A 198 -24.25 8.14 -18.71
C ARG A 198 -23.92 9.51 -19.26
N ASN A 199 -22.71 10.03 -18.98
CA ASN A 199 -22.31 11.40 -19.30
C ASN A 199 -20.89 11.43 -19.87
N GLY A 200 -20.55 12.53 -20.56
CA GLY A 200 -19.20 12.80 -21.08
C GLY A 200 -18.93 12.17 -22.45
N PRO A 201 -17.68 12.27 -22.95
CA PRO A 201 -17.30 11.80 -24.29
C PRO A 201 -17.53 10.30 -24.54
N SER A 202 -17.61 9.52 -23.47
CA SER A 202 -17.83 8.07 -23.52
C SER A 202 -19.27 7.67 -23.18
N ALA A 203 -20.25 8.58 -23.27
CA ALA A 203 -21.66 8.27 -23.02
C ALA A 203 -22.12 7.14 -23.94
N GLY A 204 -22.83 6.14 -23.40
CA GLY A 204 -23.25 4.93 -24.10
C GLY A 204 -22.23 3.78 -24.11
N SER A 205 -20.96 4.02 -23.80
CA SER A 205 -19.95 2.96 -23.75
C SER A 205 -20.11 2.10 -22.49
N LYS A 206 -19.88 0.80 -22.65
CA LYS A 206 -19.86 -0.16 -21.54
C LYS A 206 -18.50 -0.21 -20.88
N PHE A 207 -18.47 -0.41 -19.56
CA PHE A 207 -17.27 -0.58 -18.77
C PHE A 207 -17.54 -1.45 -17.54
N LEU A 208 -16.49 -2.06 -16.99
CA LEU A 208 -16.57 -2.75 -15.71
C LEU A 208 -16.34 -1.74 -14.58
N GLY A 209 -17.27 -1.64 -13.66
CA GLY A 209 -17.18 -0.82 -12.46
C GLY A 209 -17.18 -1.68 -11.20
N CYS A 210 -16.47 -1.26 -10.16
CA CYS A 210 -16.49 -1.96 -8.88
C CYS A 210 -17.89 -1.91 -8.25
N SER A 211 -18.37 -3.05 -7.74
CA SER A 211 -19.66 -3.15 -7.03
C SER A 211 -19.67 -2.38 -5.72
N SER A 212 -18.51 -2.14 -5.11
CA SER A 212 -18.35 -1.34 -3.88
C SER A 212 -18.34 0.18 -4.11
N TYR A 213 -18.77 0.67 -5.29
CA TYR A 213 -18.95 2.11 -5.47
C TYR A 213 -20.02 2.67 -4.49
N PRO A 214 -19.82 3.84 -3.89
CA PRO A 214 -18.76 4.84 -4.11
C PRO A 214 -17.47 4.64 -3.31
N LYS A 215 -17.40 3.65 -2.39
CA LYS A 215 -16.22 3.36 -1.57
C LYS A 215 -14.99 2.96 -2.40
N CYS A 216 -15.20 2.24 -3.50
CA CYS A 216 -14.17 1.92 -4.49
C CYS A 216 -14.60 2.40 -5.87
N ARG A 217 -13.83 3.31 -6.45
CA ARG A 217 -14.10 3.92 -7.76
C ARG A 217 -13.27 3.31 -8.90
N PHE A 218 -12.94 2.01 -8.79
CA PHE A 218 -12.23 1.32 -9.87
C PHE A 218 -13.13 1.11 -11.07
N THR A 219 -12.59 1.38 -12.26
CA THR A 219 -13.22 1.09 -13.56
C THR A 219 -12.20 0.46 -14.51
N LYS A 220 -12.65 -0.39 -15.41
CA LYS A 220 -11.88 -1.02 -16.49
C LYS A 220 -12.73 -0.97 -17.78
N ASN A 221 -12.15 -0.52 -18.88
CA ASN A 221 -12.85 -0.55 -20.17
C ASN A 221 -13.08 -2.01 -20.58
N ILE A 222 -14.17 -2.25 -21.26
CA ILE A 222 -14.47 -3.50 -21.97
C ILE A 222 -14.10 -3.20 -23.42
N ASP A 223 -13.03 -3.84 -23.91
CA ASP A 223 -12.62 -3.79 -25.31
C ASP A 223 -13.55 -4.71 -26.14
#